data_188e84c86a2a4f9cc54eabe54c29f67a
#
_entry.id   188e84c86a2a4f9cc54eabe54c29f67a
#
_cell.length_a   1.000
_cell.length_b   1.000
_cell.length_c   1.000
_cell.angle_alpha   90.00
_cell.angle_beta   90.00
_cell.angle_gamma   90.00
#
_symmetry.space_group_name_H-M   'P 1'
#
loop_
_entity.id
_entity.type
_entity.pdbx_description
1 polymer ?
#
loop_
_entity_poly.entity_id
_entity_poly.type
_entity_poly.pdbx_seq_one_letter_code
_entity_poly.pdbx_strand_id
1 'polypeptide(L)'
;MDQRDETLASLGEANDQLMAKNHALAKALSRATQELTKAKAQLNQLAGPPMTFATMVRVHSSRTDEQGVQHASAEVISGSRRMIVPVAANVQASRLEAGRTVLLNENMVVVSQAGTDAVGAVRTVKQVIDDGRLLVADGGGNVALVRRSGALSKTSINVSDRVTVDSSMRFALALVPAQDDADLVLEEVPDVTFADIGGLDEQIERIRDAVQMPFLHRELFERYDLKPPKGVLLY
;
A
#
# COMPACT_ATOMS: atom_id res chain seq x y z
N MET A 1 42.95 20.46 -76.60
CA MET A 1 41.78 19.62 -76.25
C MET A 1 42.07 18.68 -75.12
N ASP A 2 43.31 18.19 -74.99
CA ASP A 2 43.72 17.18 -73.99
C ASP A 2 43.70 17.63 -72.49
N GLN A 3 44.03 18.89 -72.21
CA GLN A 3 44.19 19.34 -70.82
C GLN A 3 42.87 19.48 -70.06
N ARG A 4 41.74 19.70 -70.77
CA ARG A 4 40.37 19.72 -70.22
C ARG A 4 39.84 18.33 -69.93
N ASP A 5 40.15 17.39 -70.79
CA ASP A 5 39.70 15.99 -70.62
C ASP A 5 40.43 15.32 -69.45
N GLU A 6 41.69 15.63 -69.26
CA GLU A 6 42.51 15.14 -68.16
C GLU A 6 42.04 15.71 -66.81
N THR A 7 41.64 16.99 -66.76
CA THR A 7 41.08 17.60 -65.57
C THR A 7 39.67 17.03 -65.24
N LEU A 8 38.85 16.75 -66.23
CA LEU A 8 37.54 16.11 -66.06
C LEU A 8 37.67 14.68 -65.54
N ALA A 9 38.65 13.92 -66.04
CA ALA A 9 38.92 12.57 -65.53
C ALA A 9 39.40 12.59 -64.08
N SER A 10 40.32 13.49 -63.72
CA SER A 10 40.78 13.62 -62.34
C SER A 10 39.74 14.10 -61.35
N LEU A 11 38.81 15.00 -61.80
CA LEU A 11 37.63 15.41 -61.01
C LEU A 11 36.61 14.26 -60.84
N GLY A 12 36.43 13.44 -61.90
CA GLY A 12 35.62 12.22 -61.81
C GLY A 12 36.15 11.23 -60.76
N GLU A 13 37.46 10.91 -60.82
CA GLU A 13 38.11 10.02 -59.85
C GLU A 13 38.01 10.58 -58.40
N ALA A 14 38.24 11.90 -58.25
CA ALA A 14 38.12 12.54 -56.93
C ALA A 14 36.65 12.47 -56.40
N ASN A 15 35.68 12.64 -57.26
CA ASN A 15 34.24 12.56 -56.89
C ASN A 15 33.88 11.13 -56.49
N ASP A 16 34.33 10.14 -57.25
CA ASP A 16 34.11 8.72 -56.93
C ASP A 16 34.76 8.33 -55.60
N GLN A 17 35.96 8.82 -55.33
CA GLN A 17 36.64 8.64 -54.04
C GLN A 17 35.90 9.30 -52.91
N LEU A 18 35.37 10.50 -53.10
CA LEU A 18 34.53 11.21 -52.09
C LEU A 18 33.23 10.51 -51.86
N MET A 19 32.57 10.03 -52.89
CA MET A 19 31.34 9.22 -52.75
C MET A 19 31.58 7.92 -51.98
N ALA A 20 32.66 7.19 -52.30
CA ALA A 20 33.05 5.98 -51.58
C ALA A 20 33.35 6.27 -50.08
N LYS A 21 34.08 7.40 -49.79
CA LYS A 21 34.33 7.83 -48.42
C LYS A 21 33.06 8.24 -47.68
N ASN A 22 32.16 8.96 -48.33
CA ASN A 22 30.90 9.34 -47.77
C ASN A 22 30.03 8.12 -47.43
N HIS A 23 29.97 7.15 -48.31
CA HIS A 23 29.26 5.90 -48.08
C HIS A 23 29.86 5.08 -46.92
N ALA A 24 31.18 5.02 -46.83
CA ALA A 24 31.89 4.36 -45.75
C ALA A 24 31.66 5.05 -44.42
N LEU A 25 31.69 6.42 -44.39
CA LEU A 25 31.39 7.21 -43.21
C LEU A 25 29.92 7.05 -42.76
N ALA A 26 28.97 7.09 -43.68
CA ALA A 26 27.56 6.87 -43.39
C ALA A 26 27.30 5.49 -42.75
N LYS A 27 27.98 4.44 -43.31
CA LYS A 27 27.91 3.10 -42.77
C LYS A 27 28.57 2.96 -41.39
N ALA A 28 29.69 3.63 -41.18
CA ALA A 28 30.37 3.69 -39.88
C ALA A 28 29.53 4.41 -38.83
N LEU A 29 28.92 5.56 -39.17
CA LEU A 29 28.03 6.32 -38.33
C LEU A 29 26.81 5.48 -37.92
N SER A 30 26.18 4.81 -38.88
CA SER A 30 25.03 3.91 -38.61
C SER A 30 25.39 2.79 -37.61
N ARG A 31 26.57 2.16 -37.81
CA ARG A 31 27.05 1.14 -36.86
C ARG A 31 27.32 1.72 -35.47
N ALA A 32 28.02 2.85 -35.40
CA ALA A 32 28.29 3.52 -34.12
C ALA A 32 27.01 3.88 -33.38
N THR A 33 26.00 4.39 -34.09
CA THR A 33 24.70 4.72 -33.51
C THR A 33 23.98 3.47 -32.98
N GLN A 34 24.04 2.34 -33.72
CA GLN A 34 23.47 1.08 -33.26
C GLN A 34 24.17 0.54 -32.00
N GLU A 35 25.50 0.58 -31.97
CA GLU A 35 26.26 0.14 -30.79
C GLU A 35 26.00 1.04 -29.57
N LEU A 36 25.91 2.34 -29.78
CA LEU A 36 25.60 3.29 -28.73
C LEU A 36 24.19 3.08 -28.17
N THR A 37 23.23 2.77 -29.03
CA THR A 37 21.84 2.44 -28.62
C THR A 37 21.79 1.14 -27.82
N LYS A 38 22.54 0.11 -28.25
CA LYS A 38 22.65 -1.16 -27.52
C LYS A 38 23.34 -0.96 -26.16
N ALA A 39 24.46 -0.24 -26.12
CA ALA A 39 25.18 0.05 -24.88
C ALA A 39 24.29 0.84 -23.89
N LYS A 40 23.53 1.82 -24.39
CA LYS A 40 22.57 2.59 -23.58
C LYS A 40 21.45 1.69 -23.05
N ALA A 41 20.92 0.77 -23.86
CA ALA A 41 19.92 -0.19 -23.43
C ALA A 41 20.46 -1.14 -22.34
N GLN A 42 21.69 -1.64 -22.51
CA GLN A 42 22.35 -2.47 -21.50
C GLN A 42 22.64 -1.72 -20.20
N LEU A 43 23.09 -0.48 -20.26
CA LEU A 43 23.28 0.37 -19.09
C LEU A 43 21.96 0.61 -18.35
N ASN A 44 20.87 0.87 -19.08
CA ASN A 44 19.55 1.05 -18.48
C ASN A 44 18.99 -0.23 -17.83
N GLN A 45 19.41 -1.42 -18.32
CA GLN A 45 19.04 -2.69 -17.69
C GLN A 45 19.86 -2.98 -16.43
N LEU A 46 21.13 -2.55 -16.38
CA LEU A 46 22.05 -2.81 -15.27
C LEU A 46 21.97 -1.74 -14.15
N ALA A 47 21.64 -0.53 -14.51
CA ALA A 47 21.53 0.60 -13.59
C ALA A 47 20.28 1.41 -13.96
N GLY A 48 19.10 0.86 -13.65
CA GLY A 48 17.88 1.67 -13.69
C GLY A 48 18.06 2.91 -12.80
N PRO A 49 17.62 4.10 -13.21
CA PRO A 49 17.71 5.29 -12.38
C PRO A 49 17.04 5.02 -11.03
N PRO A 50 17.56 5.57 -9.94
CA PRO A 50 16.95 5.42 -8.64
C PRO A 50 15.50 5.91 -8.68
N MET A 51 14.60 5.12 -8.10
CA MET A 51 13.19 5.46 -8.01
C MET A 51 12.84 5.86 -6.59
N THR A 52 11.95 6.84 -6.46
CA THR A 52 11.45 7.30 -5.16
C THR A 52 10.08 6.69 -4.89
N PHE A 53 9.88 6.18 -3.69
CA PHE A 53 8.57 5.72 -3.23
C PHE A 53 7.70 6.90 -2.79
N ALA A 54 6.43 6.85 -3.18
CA ALA A 54 5.43 7.81 -2.73
C ALA A 54 4.08 7.10 -2.50
N THR A 55 3.24 7.68 -1.64
CA THR A 55 1.88 7.18 -1.40
C THR A 55 0.90 7.90 -2.33
N MET A 56 0.12 7.14 -3.07
CA MET A 56 -0.94 7.65 -3.94
C MET A 56 -2.09 8.23 -3.10
N VAL A 57 -2.51 9.46 -3.36
CA VAL A 57 -3.67 10.09 -2.70
C VAL A 57 -4.90 10.00 -3.57
N ARG A 58 -4.82 10.50 -4.79
CA ARG A 58 -5.89 10.46 -5.80
C ARG A 58 -5.37 10.82 -7.18
N VAL A 59 -6.10 10.44 -8.21
CA VAL A 59 -5.92 10.99 -9.56
C VAL A 59 -6.42 12.43 -9.54
N HIS A 60 -5.57 13.39 -9.95
CA HIS A 60 -5.91 14.81 -9.98
C HIS A 60 -6.60 15.19 -11.28
N SER A 61 -6.03 14.77 -12.41
CA SER A 61 -6.63 14.97 -13.73
C SER A 61 -6.30 13.79 -14.64
N SER A 62 -7.20 13.52 -15.58
CA SER A 62 -6.97 12.53 -16.63
C SER A 62 -7.68 13.03 -17.90
N ARG A 63 -6.92 13.16 -18.98
CA ARG A 63 -7.41 13.54 -20.31
C ARG A 63 -6.82 12.60 -21.34
N THR A 64 -7.60 12.20 -22.30
CA THR A 64 -7.12 11.45 -23.47
C THR A 64 -7.10 12.43 -24.64
N ASP A 65 -5.97 12.52 -25.34
CA ASP A 65 -5.85 13.36 -26.52
C ASP A 65 -6.52 12.71 -27.75
N GLU A 66 -6.55 13.43 -28.87
CA GLU A 66 -7.13 12.96 -30.13
C GLU A 66 -6.38 11.75 -30.72
N GLN A 67 -5.15 11.51 -30.25
CA GLN A 67 -4.28 10.39 -30.66
C GLN A 67 -4.42 9.17 -29.74
N GLY A 68 -5.30 9.24 -28.72
CA GLY A 68 -5.54 8.16 -27.76
C GLY A 68 -4.51 8.08 -26.64
N VAL A 69 -3.60 9.05 -26.51
CA VAL A 69 -2.61 9.09 -25.43
C VAL A 69 -3.25 9.67 -24.16
N GLN A 70 -3.12 8.95 -23.06
CA GLN A 70 -3.64 9.40 -21.78
C GLN A 70 -2.66 10.35 -21.09
N HIS A 71 -3.08 11.59 -20.88
CA HIS A 71 -2.38 12.57 -20.05
C HIS A 71 -3.05 12.63 -18.68
N ALA A 72 -2.38 12.11 -17.66
CA ALA A 72 -2.91 12.10 -16.32
C ALA A 72 -1.92 12.72 -15.34
N SER A 73 -2.44 13.30 -14.28
CA SER A 73 -1.68 13.72 -13.13
C SER A 73 -2.25 13.10 -11.85
N ALA A 74 -1.37 12.77 -10.93
CA ALA A 74 -1.70 12.15 -9.67
C ALA A 74 -1.22 13.03 -8.51
N GLU A 75 -2.00 13.06 -7.45
CA GLU A 75 -1.60 13.64 -6.20
C GLU A 75 -0.96 12.56 -5.34
N VAL A 76 0.29 12.78 -4.92
CA VAL A 76 1.08 11.84 -4.15
C VAL A 76 1.71 12.50 -2.93
N ILE A 77 2.09 11.67 -1.96
CA ILE A 77 2.86 12.08 -0.78
C ILE A 77 4.18 11.32 -0.82
N SER A 78 5.29 12.05 -0.86
CA SER A 78 6.63 11.51 -0.72
C SER A 78 7.27 12.10 0.54
N GLY A 79 7.53 11.26 1.53
CA GLY A 79 7.91 11.72 2.87
C GLY A 79 6.83 12.62 3.49
N SER A 80 7.17 13.86 3.79
CA SER A 80 6.23 14.87 4.33
C SER A 80 5.62 15.78 3.26
N ARG A 81 6.04 15.65 2.00
CA ARG A 81 5.61 16.55 0.92
C ARG A 81 4.45 15.99 0.14
N ARG A 82 3.41 16.78 -0.02
CA ARG A 82 2.27 16.51 -0.90
C ARG A 82 2.48 17.26 -2.21
N MET A 83 2.40 16.56 -3.33
CA MET A 83 2.68 17.12 -4.65
C MET A 83 1.76 16.52 -5.71
N ILE A 84 1.59 17.25 -6.81
CA ILE A 84 0.92 16.76 -8.01
C ILE A 84 2.01 16.45 -9.03
N VAL A 85 2.01 15.21 -9.52
CA VAL A 85 3.02 14.70 -10.43
C VAL A 85 2.35 14.10 -11.67
N PRO A 86 2.99 14.17 -12.85
CA PRO A 86 2.46 13.51 -14.03
C PRO A 86 2.51 11.99 -13.90
N VAL A 87 1.61 11.31 -14.60
CA VAL A 87 1.57 9.86 -14.72
C VAL A 87 2.08 9.46 -16.10
N ALA A 88 2.99 8.50 -16.15
CA ALA A 88 3.54 8.02 -17.42
C ALA A 88 2.43 7.41 -18.30
N ALA A 89 2.53 7.57 -19.61
CA ALA A 89 1.51 7.13 -20.57
C ALA A 89 1.25 5.60 -20.55
N ASN A 90 2.23 4.82 -20.13
CA ASN A 90 2.12 3.37 -19.96
C ASN A 90 1.40 2.94 -18.68
N VAL A 91 1.09 3.89 -17.76
CA VAL A 91 0.38 3.63 -16.51
C VAL A 91 -1.07 4.03 -16.64
N GLN A 92 -1.99 3.08 -16.47
CA GLN A 92 -3.41 3.37 -16.49
C GLN A 92 -3.83 4.11 -15.22
N ALA A 93 -4.16 5.40 -15.33
CA ALA A 93 -4.56 6.23 -14.19
C ALA A 93 -5.77 5.66 -13.43
N SER A 94 -6.69 4.98 -14.12
CA SER A 94 -7.87 4.33 -13.52
C SER A 94 -7.55 3.17 -12.58
N ARG A 95 -6.33 2.60 -12.67
CA ARG A 95 -5.87 1.51 -11.81
C ARG A 95 -5.09 2.01 -10.59
N LEU A 96 -4.78 3.31 -10.54
CA LEU A 96 -4.09 3.89 -9.40
C LEU A 96 -5.06 4.01 -8.22
N GLU A 97 -4.78 3.26 -7.16
CA GLU A 97 -5.62 3.22 -5.96
C GLU A 97 -5.05 4.10 -4.85
N ALA A 98 -5.93 4.82 -4.15
CA ALA A 98 -5.54 5.64 -3.01
C ALA A 98 -4.92 4.80 -1.88
N GLY A 99 -3.88 5.32 -1.23
CA GLY A 99 -3.15 4.64 -0.17
C GLY A 99 -2.15 3.58 -0.64
N ARG A 100 -2.03 3.34 -1.96
CA ARG A 100 -1.00 2.44 -2.49
C ARG A 100 0.30 3.16 -2.75
N THR A 101 1.38 2.40 -2.68
CA THR A 101 2.72 2.89 -3.02
C THR A 101 2.87 2.99 -4.54
N VAL A 102 3.41 4.11 -5.00
CA VAL A 102 3.78 4.36 -6.39
C VAL A 102 5.27 4.68 -6.48
N LEU A 103 5.86 4.38 -7.63
CA LEU A 103 7.25 4.66 -7.94
C LEU A 103 7.34 5.91 -8.82
N LEU A 104 8.15 6.86 -8.38
CA LEU A 104 8.49 8.08 -9.10
C LEU A 104 9.89 7.96 -9.67
N ASN A 105 10.07 8.36 -10.92
CA ASN A 105 11.39 8.49 -11.53
C ASN A 105 12.08 9.81 -11.11
N GLU A 106 13.30 10.05 -11.61
CA GLU A 106 14.06 11.28 -11.36
C GLU A 106 13.32 12.56 -11.75
N ASN A 107 12.43 12.49 -12.75
CA ASN A 107 11.61 13.61 -13.19
C ASN A 107 10.30 13.73 -12.42
N MET A 108 10.15 13.00 -11.31
CA MET A 108 8.95 12.97 -10.48
C MET A 108 7.69 12.52 -11.25
N VAL A 109 7.82 11.61 -12.20
CA VAL A 109 6.72 11.01 -12.96
C VAL A 109 6.38 9.66 -12.34
N VAL A 110 5.09 9.38 -12.14
CA VAL A 110 4.62 8.05 -11.72
C VAL A 110 4.85 7.06 -12.87
N VAL A 111 5.72 6.09 -12.67
CA VAL A 111 6.09 5.09 -13.67
C VAL A 111 5.47 3.71 -13.42
N SER A 112 5.12 3.43 -12.19
CA SER A 112 4.40 2.21 -11.81
C SER A 112 3.75 2.32 -10.44
N GLN A 113 2.79 1.44 -10.17
CA GLN A 113 2.25 1.21 -8.84
C GLN A 113 2.93 -0.02 -8.26
N ALA A 114 3.53 0.13 -7.09
CA ALA A 114 4.07 -0.99 -6.32
C ALA A 114 2.96 -1.71 -5.54
N GLY A 115 3.28 -2.88 -5.00
CA GLY A 115 2.40 -3.56 -4.05
C GLY A 115 2.13 -2.70 -2.82
N THR A 116 1.06 -3.03 -2.08
CA THR A 116 0.82 -2.39 -0.79
C THR A 116 1.86 -2.89 0.20
N ASP A 117 2.71 -2.01 0.69
CA ASP A 117 3.48 -2.29 1.88
C ASP A 117 2.54 -2.13 3.07
N ALA A 118 2.10 -3.26 3.62
CA ALA A 118 1.16 -3.30 4.75
C ALA A 118 1.85 -3.03 6.10
N VAL A 119 3.12 -2.61 6.06
CA VAL A 119 3.92 -2.32 7.25
C VAL A 119 3.63 -0.89 7.73
N GLY A 120 3.35 -0.75 9.01
CA GLY A 120 3.06 0.55 9.61
C GLY A 120 2.65 0.44 11.07
N ALA A 121 2.26 1.55 11.66
CA ALA A 121 1.78 1.56 13.04
C ALA A 121 0.42 0.84 13.13
N VAL A 122 0.28 -0.09 14.06
CA VAL A 122 -1.00 -0.75 14.32
C VAL A 122 -1.87 0.16 15.16
N ARG A 123 -3.14 0.31 14.75
CA ARG A 123 -4.15 1.13 15.43
C ARG A 123 -5.46 0.35 15.55
N THR A 124 -6.20 0.61 16.61
CA THR A 124 -7.52 0.02 16.83
C THR A 124 -8.60 0.93 16.29
N VAL A 125 -9.53 0.38 15.53
CA VAL A 125 -10.70 1.09 15.00
C VAL A 125 -11.67 1.37 16.14
N LYS A 126 -11.93 2.64 16.41
CA LYS A 126 -12.93 3.09 17.41
C LYS A 126 -14.28 3.34 16.79
N GLN A 127 -14.29 3.80 15.55
CA GLN A 127 -15.53 4.08 14.82
C GLN A 127 -15.30 3.98 13.32
N VAL A 128 -16.28 3.44 12.62
CA VAL A 128 -16.38 3.48 11.16
C VAL A 128 -17.35 4.58 10.80
N ILE A 129 -16.91 5.53 9.97
CA ILE A 129 -17.72 6.67 9.53
C ILE A 129 -18.40 6.32 8.21
N ASP A 130 -19.60 6.83 7.97
CA ASP A 130 -20.44 6.52 6.81
C ASP A 130 -19.77 6.81 5.45
N ASP A 131 -18.84 7.77 5.41
CA ASP A 131 -18.06 8.11 4.21
C ASP A 131 -16.84 7.19 3.96
N GLY A 132 -16.73 6.10 4.73
CA GLY A 132 -15.66 5.11 4.63
C GLY A 132 -14.35 5.49 5.33
N ARG A 133 -14.31 6.60 6.08
CA ARG A 133 -13.18 6.94 6.96
C ARG A 133 -13.26 6.14 8.26
N LEU A 134 -12.11 5.97 8.88
CA LEU A 134 -11.99 5.26 10.15
C LEU A 134 -11.42 6.21 11.22
N LEU A 135 -12.06 6.25 12.37
CA LEU A 135 -11.47 6.83 13.58
C LEU A 135 -10.68 5.74 14.27
N VAL A 136 -9.37 5.89 14.33
CA VAL A 136 -8.45 4.91 14.92
C VAL A 136 -7.75 5.48 16.13
N ALA A 137 -7.39 4.62 17.08
CA ALA A 137 -6.68 5.02 18.30
C ALA A 137 -5.41 4.17 18.48
N ASP A 138 -4.39 4.75 19.13
CA ASP A 138 -3.24 4.01 19.63
C ASP A 138 -3.48 3.47 21.04
N GLY A 139 -2.50 2.73 21.58
CA GLY A 139 -2.55 2.19 22.94
C GLY A 139 -2.56 3.26 24.04
N GLY A 140 -2.15 4.49 23.74
CA GLY A 140 -2.18 5.64 24.64
C GLY A 140 -3.48 6.46 24.57
N GLY A 141 -4.43 6.06 23.72
CA GLY A 141 -5.72 6.76 23.57
C GLY A 141 -5.71 7.93 22.59
N ASN A 142 -4.58 8.24 21.92
CA ASN A 142 -4.58 9.27 20.89
C ASN A 142 -5.36 8.80 19.67
N VAL A 143 -6.26 9.65 19.18
CA VAL A 143 -7.13 9.33 18.05
C VAL A 143 -6.68 10.03 16.78
N ALA A 144 -6.86 9.35 15.64
CA ALA A 144 -6.60 9.90 14.32
C ALA A 144 -7.71 9.48 13.36
N LEU A 145 -8.02 10.36 12.40
CA LEU A 145 -8.98 10.09 11.34
C LEU A 145 -8.22 9.69 10.07
N VAL A 146 -8.40 8.46 9.61
CA VAL A 146 -7.71 7.90 8.44
C VAL A 146 -8.71 7.49 7.35
N ARG A 147 -8.26 7.45 6.10
CA ARG A 147 -9.02 6.92 4.97
C ARG A 147 -8.67 5.45 4.77
N ARG A 148 -9.59 4.68 4.24
CA ARG A 148 -9.28 3.32 3.76
C ARG A 148 -8.42 3.41 2.49
N SER A 149 -7.38 2.59 2.40
CA SER A 149 -6.68 2.38 1.13
C SER A 149 -7.57 1.63 0.14
N GLY A 150 -7.20 1.65 -1.15
CA GLY A 150 -7.89 0.86 -2.17
C GLY A 150 -7.94 -0.63 -1.82
N ALA A 151 -6.90 -1.16 -1.16
CA ALA A 151 -6.85 -2.54 -0.69
C ALA A 151 -7.96 -2.87 0.34
N LEU A 152 -8.33 -1.91 1.18
CA LEU A 152 -9.38 -2.07 2.22
C LEU A 152 -10.76 -1.59 1.77
N SER A 153 -10.90 -1.09 0.55
CA SER A 153 -12.18 -0.53 0.06
C SER A 153 -13.33 -1.54 0.05
N LYS A 154 -13.00 -2.82 -0.18
CA LYS A 154 -13.97 -3.94 -0.25
C LYS A 154 -14.00 -4.80 1.01
N THR A 155 -13.16 -4.50 2.01
CA THR A 155 -13.07 -5.28 3.24
C THR A 155 -14.03 -4.73 4.26
N SER A 156 -14.80 -5.60 4.90
CA SER A 156 -15.63 -5.23 6.05
C SER A 156 -14.70 -4.95 7.23
N ILE A 157 -14.85 -3.78 7.83
CA ILE A 157 -14.08 -3.35 9.00
C ILE A 157 -15.07 -2.98 10.09
N ASN A 158 -14.87 -3.54 11.27
CA ASN A 158 -15.72 -3.35 12.43
C ASN A 158 -14.99 -2.51 13.51
N VAL A 159 -15.76 -2.04 14.46
CA VAL A 159 -15.20 -1.44 15.69
C VAL A 159 -14.41 -2.52 16.44
N SER A 160 -13.27 -2.13 16.99
CA SER A 160 -12.27 -2.97 17.66
C SER A 160 -11.33 -3.73 16.73
N ASP A 161 -11.53 -3.74 15.42
CA ASP A 161 -10.56 -4.27 14.49
C ASP A 161 -9.23 -3.51 14.59
N ARG A 162 -8.15 -4.21 14.33
CA ARG A 162 -6.80 -3.61 14.26
C ARG A 162 -6.41 -3.40 12.79
N VAL A 163 -5.92 -2.22 12.47
CA VAL A 163 -5.46 -1.87 11.12
C VAL A 163 -4.04 -1.31 11.18
N THR A 164 -3.25 -1.60 10.15
CA THR A 164 -1.98 -0.90 9.94
C THR A 164 -2.25 0.45 9.29
N VAL A 165 -1.54 1.48 9.72
CA VAL A 165 -1.67 2.85 9.22
C VAL A 165 -0.33 3.31 8.67
N ASP A 166 -0.36 4.03 7.55
CA ASP A 166 0.84 4.57 6.92
C ASP A 166 1.57 5.59 7.83
N SER A 167 2.83 5.86 7.53
CA SER A 167 3.67 6.80 8.30
C SER A 167 3.13 8.23 8.34
N SER A 168 2.32 8.63 7.35
CA SER A 168 1.68 9.93 7.30
C SER A 168 0.35 10.01 8.08
N MET A 169 -0.10 8.90 8.69
CA MET A 169 -1.37 8.76 9.43
C MET A 169 -2.60 9.17 8.62
N ARG A 170 -2.60 8.89 7.32
CA ARG A 170 -3.69 9.24 6.40
C ARG A 170 -4.48 8.06 5.88
N PHE A 171 -3.82 6.90 5.73
CA PHE A 171 -4.42 5.71 5.16
C PHE A 171 -4.29 4.51 6.08
N ALA A 172 -5.40 3.80 6.26
CA ALA A 172 -5.38 2.43 6.75
C ALA A 172 -5.01 1.51 5.57
N LEU A 173 -3.94 0.73 5.72
CA LEU A 173 -3.32 -0.06 4.66
C LEU A 173 -3.83 -1.48 4.61
N ALA A 174 -3.90 -2.14 5.76
CA ALA A 174 -4.31 -3.53 5.88
C ALA A 174 -5.02 -3.79 7.22
N LEU A 175 -5.90 -4.80 7.22
CA LEU A 175 -6.47 -5.35 8.43
C LEU A 175 -5.44 -6.28 9.06
N VAL A 176 -5.16 -6.10 10.33
CA VAL A 176 -4.32 -7.01 11.11
C VAL A 176 -5.24 -8.12 11.64
N PRO A 177 -4.99 -9.40 11.30
CA PRO A 177 -5.77 -10.49 11.86
C PRO A 177 -5.79 -10.38 13.39
N ALA A 178 -6.96 -10.56 14.00
CA ALA A 178 -7.01 -10.76 15.43
C ALA A 178 -6.10 -11.98 15.72
N GLN A 179 -5.02 -11.79 16.46
CA GLN A 179 -4.45 -12.94 17.15
C GLN A 179 -5.56 -13.42 18.07
N ASP A 180 -5.89 -14.67 17.99
CA ASP A 180 -6.67 -15.31 19.04
C ASP A 180 -5.88 -15.07 20.31
N ASP A 181 -6.31 -14.11 21.12
CA ASP A 181 -5.77 -13.88 22.47
C ASP A 181 -6.06 -15.09 23.39
N ALA A 182 -6.62 -16.16 22.83
CA ALA A 182 -6.82 -17.44 23.49
C ALA A 182 -5.49 -18.01 24.07
N ASP A 183 -4.34 -17.71 23.46
CA ASP A 183 -3.03 -18.10 23.98
C ASP A 183 -2.48 -17.16 25.08
N LEU A 184 -3.12 -16.00 25.32
CA LEU A 184 -2.71 -15.04 26.36
C LEU A 184 -3.59 -15.10 27.61
N VAL A 185 -4.73 -15.72 27.54
CA VAL A 185 -5.44 -16.18 28.73
C VAL A 185 -4.73 -17.47 29.15
N LEU A 186 -3.74 -17.32 30.01
CA LEU A 186 -3.34 -18.42 30.89
C LEU A 186 -4.62 -18.81 31.66
N GLU A 187 -5.41 -19.70 31.09
CA GLU A 187 -6.39 -20.46 31.84
C GLU A 187 -5.57 -21.41 32.76
N GLU A 188 -4.92 -20.83 33.75
CA GLU A 188 -4.62 -21.61 34.96
C GLU A 188 -6.00 -21.94 35.52
N VAL A 189 -6.53 -23.08 35.11
CA VAL A 189 -7.65 -23.68 35.81
C VAL A 189 -7.10 -24.02 37.18
N PRO A 190 -7.53 -23.30 38.23
CA PRO A 190 -6.99 -23.60 39.59
C PRO A 190 -7.34 -25.06 39.90
N ASP A 191 -6.38 -25.81 40.32
CA ASP A 191 -6.56 -27.20 40.78
C ASP A 191 -7.48 -27.31 42.01
N VAL A 192 -8.00 -26.19 42.48
CA VAL A 192 -8.90 -26.06 43.63
C VAL A 192 -10.36 -26.10 43.19
N THR A 193 -11.11 -27.01 43.73
CA THR A 193 -12.55 -27.18 43.47
C THR A 193 -13.36 -26.82 44.71
N PHE A 194 -14.65 -26.61 44.57
CA PHE A 194 -15.54 -26.40 45.72
C PHE A 194 -15.56 -27.58 46.70
N ALA A 195 -15.16 -28.76 46.26
CA ALA A 195 -15.05 -29.95 47.12
C ALA A 195 -13.88 -29.90 48.13
N ASP A 196 -12.89 -29.03 47.84
CA ASP A 196 -11.72 -28.81 48.70
C ASP A 196 -12.00 -27.85 49.85
N ILE A 197 -13.20 -27.23 49.85
CA ILE A 197 -13.65 -26.27 50.87
C ILE A 197 -14.62 -26.95 51.80
N GLY A 198 -14.23 -27.25 53.03
CA GLY A 198 -15.07 -27.87 54.02
C GLY A 198 -15.87 -26.88 54.88
N GLY A 199 -17.09 -27.22 55.26
CA GLY A 199 -17.87 -26.52 56.28
C GLY A 199 -18.60 -25.26 55.81
N LEU A 200 -18.65 -24.98 54.48
CA LEU A 200 -19.32 -23.81 53.88
C LEU A 200 -20.34 -24.20 52.81
N ASP A 201 -21.01 -25.35 52.94
CA ASP A 201 -21.90 -25.90 51.90
C ASP A 201 -22.99 -24.92 51.49
N GLU A 202 -23.66 -24.32 52.44
CA GLU A 202 -24.77 -23.35 52.19
C GLU A 202 -24.24 -22.12 51.47
N GLN A 203 -23.08 -21.61 51.80
CA GLN A 203 -22.45 -20.44 51.21
C GLN A 203 -21.99 -20.75 49.78
N ILE A 204 -21.48 -21.96 49.54
CA ILE A 204 -21.04 -22.42 48.22
C ILE A 204 -22.28 -22.54 47.30
N GLU A 205 -23.40 -23.08 47.75
CA GLU A 205 -24.63 -23.08 46.93
C GLU A 205 -25.10 -21.68 46.57
N ARG A 206 -25.10 -20.75 47.52
CA ARG A 206 -25.48 -19.34 47.26
C ARG A 206 -24.55 -18.69 46.24
N ILE A 207 -23.25 -18.97 46.30
CA ILE A 207 -22.30 -18.45 45.31
C ILE A 207 -22.51 -19.07 43.96
N ARG A 208 -22.78 -20.38 43.87
CA ARG A 208 -23.10 -21.06 42.62
C ARG A 208 -24.34 -20.44 41.96
N ASP A 209 -25.39 -20.25 42.71
CA ASP A 209 -26.62 -19.65 42.22
C ASP A 209 -26.41 -18.21 41.74
N ALA A 210 -25.61 -17.43 42.46
CA ALA A 210 -25.37 -16.05 42.12
C ALA A 210 -24.41 -15.86 40.93
N VAL A 211 -23.39 -16.72 40.79
CA VAL A 211 -22.33 -16.55 39.82
C VAL A 211 -22.46 -17.53 38.62
N GLN A 212 -22.66 -18.82 38.88
CA GLN A 212 -22.69 -19.82 37.80
C GLN A 212 -24.02 -19.85 37.05
N MET A 213 -25.16 -19.74 37.72
CA MET A 213 -26.48 -19.82 37.06
C MET A 213 -26.68 -18.75 35.97
N PRO A 214 -26.27 -17.48 36.13
CA PRO A 214 -26.40 -16.49 35.07
C PRO A 214 -25.62 -16.83 33.82
N PHE A 215 -24.47 -17.52 33.93
CA PHE A 215 -23.65 -17.93 32.79
C PHE A 215 -24.19 -19.21 32.14
N LEU A 216 -24.61 -20.21 32.93
CA LEU A 216 -25.09 -21.48 32.40
C LEU A 216 -26.48 -21.35 31.77
N HIS A 217 -27.31 -20.44 32.27
CA HIS A 217 -28.71 -20.26 31.85
C HIS A 217 -29.00 -18.83 31.41
N ARG A 218 -28.10 -18.27 30.60
CA ARG A 218 -28.23 -16.90 30.11
C ARG A 218 -29.58 -16.58 29.46
N GLU A 219 -30.12 -17.53 28.68
CA GLU A 219 -31.41 -17.38 28.01
C GLU A 219 -32.60 -17.23 28.99
N LEU A 220 -32.52 -17.90 30.16
CA LEU A 220 -33.55 -17.78 31.20
C LEU A 220 -33.45 -16.42 31.89
N PHE A 221 -32.26 -15.96 32.16
CA PHE A 221 -32.05 -14.64 32.78
C PHE A 221 -32.53 -13.50 31.86
N GLU A 222 -32.25 -13.59 30.56
CA GLU A 222 -32.75 -12.62 29.57
C GLU A 222 -34.29 -12.69 29.43
N ARG A 223 -34.87 -13.91 29.43
CA ARG A 223 -36.30 -14.12 29.27
C ARG A 223 -37.12 -13.56 30.44
N TYR A 224 -36.56 -13.62 31.65
CA TYR A 224 -37.24 -13.16 32.87
C TYR A 224 -36.73 -11.83 33.40
N ASP A 225 -35.92 -11.10 32.61
CA ASP A 225 -35.29 -9.81 32.96
C ASP A 225 -34.56 -9.85 34.30
N LEU A 226 -33.92 -10.97 34.62
CA LEU A 226 -33.15 -11.14 35.83
C LEU A 226 -31.74 -10.57 35.64
N LYS A 227 -31.33 -9.65 36.52
CA LYS A 227 -30.02 -9.03 36.52
C LYS A 227 -29.08 -9.84 37.41
N PRO A 228 -27.97 -10.38 36.91
CA PRO A 228 -26.98 -11.02 37.75
C PRO A 228 -26.38 -10.02 38.75
N PRO A 229 -26.07 -10.45 39.97
CA PRO A 229 -25.45 -9.57 40.94
C PRO A 229 -24.07 -9.10 40.45
N LYS A 230 -23.73 -7.83 40.72
CA LYS A 230 -22.45 -7.26 40.27
C LYS A 230 -21.25 -7.64 41.13
N GLY A 231 -21.49 -8.28 42.24
CA GLY A 231 -20.46 -8.75 43.17
C GLY A 231 -21.06 -9.47 44.36
N VAL A 232 -20.26 -10.30 45.05
CA VAL A 232 -20.58 -11.04 46.26
C VAL A 232 -19.60 -10.60 47.34
N LEU A 233 -20.11 -10.17 48.50
CA LEU A 233 -19.31 -9.83 49.67
C LEU A 233 -19.31 -11.02 50.64
N LEU A 234 -18.13 -11.50 50.97
CA LEU A 234 -17.90 -12.53 51.99
C LEU A 234 -17.40 -11.82 53.28
N TYR A 235 -18.03 -12.08 54.39
CA TYR A 235 -17.63 -11.54 55.67
C TYR A 235 -17.76 -12.60 56.82
#